data_aa7fd4d1797deea66b8d583a33ac7b53
#
_entry.id   aa7fd4d1797deea66b8d583a33ac7b53
#
_cell.length_a   1.000
_cell.length_b   1.000
_cell.length_c   1.000
_cell.angle_alpha   90.00
_cell.angle_beta   90.00
_cell.angle_gamma   90.00
#
_symmetry.space_group_name_H-M   'P 1'
#
loop_
_entity.id
_entity.type
_entity.pdbx_description
1 polymer ?
#
loop_
_entity_poly.entity_id
_entity_poly.type
_entity_poly.pdbx_seq_one_letter_code
_entity_poly.pdbx_strand_id
1 'polypeptide(L)'
;MKIIYILLAGLCLLSCEKKKIEDVIREVEPEQPSSIHYYYSYKAGEVINAEKLGYASGEFMPGSTYIYGDTLFIANTQSGHFSVELYSLSAHQKIGSLNTWTYNGATQTFNNYVEAISVANERLYLANIGSCIDVFDIHTLKFITRIGNRNWGHGNTQLFHTHAMAIVDDYIIVRMKDGLQVTLQSDVSAEKYQNINYYSR
;
A
#
# COMPACT_ATOMS: atom_id res chain seq x y z
N MET A 1 -13.24 62.16 -37.49
CA MET A 1 -11.85 61.65 -37.65
C MET A 1 -11.18 61.17 -36.36
N LYS A 2 -11.48 61.71 -35.19
CA LYS A 2 -10.85 61.27 -33.90
C LYS A 2 -11.30 59.86 -33.40
N ILE A 3 -12.50 59.41 -33.73
CA ILE A 3 -13.04 58.11 -33.26
C ILE A 3 -12.36 56.92 -33.96
N ILE A 4 -11.95 57.06 -35.22
CA ILE A 4 -11.29 55.98 -35.98
C ILE A 4 -9.91 55.69 -35.43
N TYR A 5 -9.16 56.70 -34.93
CA TYR A 5 -7.85 56.50 -34.35
C TYR A 5 -7.89 55.75 -32.98
N ILE A 6 -8.96 55.99 -32.20
CA ILE A 6 -9.14 55.29 -30.93
C ILE A 6 -9.46 53.81 -31.15
N LEU A 7 -10.26 53.47 -32.17
CA LEU A 7 -10.59 52.11 -32.53
C LEU A 7 -9.37 51.33 -33.09
N LEU A 8 -8.51 52.01 -33.89
CA LEU A 8 -7.28 51.39 -34.39
C LEU A 8 -6.25 51.19 -33.25
N ALA A 9 -6.14 52.13 -32.31
CA ALA A 9 -5.25 51.97 -31.15
C ALA A 9 -5.74 50.82 -30.25
N GLY A 10 -7.04 50.70 -30.03
CA GLY A 10 -7.62 49.58 -29.28
C GLY A 10 -7.38 48.20 -29.91
N LEU A 11 -7.47 48.12 -31.23
CA LEU A 11 -7.18 46.89 -31.97
C LEU A 11 -5.69 46.51 -31.92
N CYS A 12 -4.79 47.48 -31.95
CA CYS A 12 -3.35 47.21 -31.79
C CYS A 12 -2.98 46.71 -30.39
N LEU A 13 -3.64 47.22 -29.33
CA LEU A 13 -3.40 46.77 -27.97
C LEU A 13 -3.89 45.33 -27.76
N LEU A 14 -5.04 44.97 -28.31
CA LEU A 14 -5.55 43.61 -28.24
C LEU A 14 -4.68 42.63 -29.03
N SER A 15 -4.10 43.07 -30.16
CA SER A 15 -3.17 42.26 -30.95
C SER A 15 -1.84 42.03 -30.23
N CYS A 16 -1.33 43.07 -29.53
CA CYS A 16 -0.11 42.94 -28.72
C CYS A 16 -0.31 42.04 -27.49
N GLU A 17 -1.44 42.13 -26.79
CA GLU A 17 -1.74 41.27 -25.68
C GLU A 17 -1.89 39.80 -26.10
N LYS A 18 -2.57 39.56 -27.22
CA LYS A 18 -2.73 38.20 -27.74
C LYS A 18 -1.40 37.56 -28.12
N LYS A 19 -0.50 38.31 -28.72
CA LYS A 19 0.85 37.84 -29.07
C LYS A 19 1.68 37.55 -27.83
N LYS A 20 1.57 38.39 -26.78
CA LYS A 20 2.26 38.22 -25.53
C LYS A 20 1.76 36.99 -24.75
N ILE A 21 0.48 36.68 -24.84
CA ILE A 21 -0.12 35.48 -24.23
C ILE A 21 0.34 34.22 -24.99
N GLU A 22 0.38 34.24 -26.30
CA GLU A 22 0.84 33.13 -27.12
C GLU A 22 2.37 32.87 -26.89
N ASP A 23 3.17 33.90 -26.75
CA ASP A 23 4.60 33.77 -26.45
C ASP A 23 4.82 33.21 -25.03
N VAL A 24 4.02 33.67 -24.04
CA VAL A 24 4.09 33.13 -22.67
C VAL A 24 3.59 31.68 -22.59
N ILE A 25 2.57 31.34 -23.36
CA ILE A 25 2.09 29.93 -23.41
C ILE A 25 3.13 29.04 -24.08
N ARG A 26 3.86 29.52 -25.09
CA ARG A 26 4.94 28.76 -25.74
C ARG A 26 6.16 28.59 -24.82
N GLU A 27 6.46 29.58 -23.95
CA GLU A 27 7.55 29.47 -22.99
C GLU A 27 7.20 28.52 -21.81
N VAL A 28 5.90 28.29 -21.58
CA VAL A 28 5.38 27.38 -20.52
C VAL A 28 4.97 26.01 -21.06
N GLU A 29 4.92 25.83 -22.41
CA GLU A 29 4.88 24.44 -22.89
C GLU A 29 6.17 23.77 -22.40
N PRO A 30 6.08 22.84 -21.42
CA PRO A 30 7.24 22.08 -21.06
C PRO A 30 7.72 21.46 -22.37
N GLU A 31 9.00 21.70 -22.74
CA GLU A 31 9.64 20.89 -23.77
C GLU A 31 9.17 19.47 -23.49
N GLN A 32 8.36 18.92 -24.36
CA GLN A 32 8.02 17.51 -24.26
C GLN A 32 9.39 16.83 -24.21
N PRO A 33 9.75 16.20 -23.11
CA PRO A 33 11.05 15.56 -23.01
C PRO A 33 11.13 14.71 -24.27
N SER A 34 12.11 15.03 -25.13
CA SER A 34 12.38 14.29 -26.36
C SER A 34 12.16 12.85 -26.01
N SER A 35 11.13 12.22 -26.56
CA SER A 35 10.54 10.97 -26.12
C SER A 35 11.63 10.04 -25.61
N ILE A 36 11.82 10.03 -24.29
CA ILE A 36 12.69 9.05 -23.64
C ILE A 36 11.93 7.75 -23.82
N HIS A 37 12.23 7.05 -24.91
CA HIS A 37 11.72 5.71 -25.10
C HIS A 37 12.46 4.83 -24.08
N TYR A 38 11.84 4.62 -22.92
CA TYR A 38 12.26 3.61 -21.99
C TYR A 38 12.01 2.24 -22.64
N TYR A 39 13.03 1.67 -23.23
CA TYR A 39 12.99 0.26 -23.60
C TYR A 39 13.15 -0.55 -22.32
N TYR A 40 12.05 -0.97 -21.74
CA TYR A 40 12.07 -1.94 -20.67
C TYR A 40 12.35 -3.31 -21.29
N SER A 41 13.61 -3.74 -21.26
CA SER A 41 13.91 -5.16 -21.49
C SER A 41 13.65 -5.89 -20.17
N TYR A 42 12.50 -6.55 -20.06
CA TYR A 42 12.27 -7.48 -18.98
C TYR A 42 13.16 -8.70 -19.21
N LYS A 43 14.30 -8.81 -18.51
CA LYS A 43 14.89 -10.11 -18.29
C LYS A 43 13.99 -10.84 -17.32
N ALA A 44 13.57 -12.05 -17.66
CA ALA A 44 12.99 -12.96 -16.68
C ALA A 44 13.97 -13.02 -15.50
N GLY A 45 13.59 -12.42 -14.38
CA GLY A 45 14.35 -12.50 -13.17
C GLY A 45 14.28 -13.88 -12.55
N GLU A 46 14.68 -13.99 -11.33
CA GLU A 46 14.53 -15.21 -10.56
C GLU A 46 13.04 -15.54 -10.34
N VAL A 47 12.68 -16.80 -10.52
CA VAL A 47 11.35 -17.30 -10.14
C VAL A 47 11.43 -17.82 -8.71
N ILE A 48 10.64 -17.20 -7.83
CA ILE A 48 10.47 -17.66 -6.44
C ILE A 48 9.25 -18.58 -6.44
N ASN A 49 9.48 -19.87 -6.29
CA ASN A 49 8.46 -20.90 -6.30
C ASN A 49 8.33 -21.58 -4.92
N ALA A 50 7.41 -22.53 -4.80
CA ALA A 50 7.17 -23.29 -3.57
C ALA A 50 8.46 -23.98 -3.05
N GLU A 51 9.22 -24.61 -3.93
CA GLU A 51 10.44 -25.34 -3.58
C GLU A 51 11.51 -24.43 -2.97
N LYS A 52 11.75 -23.24 -3.54
CA LYS A 52 12.68 -22.25 -2.99
C LYS A 52 12.27 -21.74 -1.61
N LEU A 53 10.98 -21.77 -1.31
CA LEU A 53 10.43 -21.39 -0.01
C LEU A 53 10.30 -22.57 0.95
N GLY A 54 10.71 -23.78 0.52
CA GLY A 54 10.71 -25.00 1.35
C GLY A 54 9.34 -25.64 1.50
N TYR A 55 8.43 -25.44 0.53
CA TYR A 55 7.11 -26.03 0.50
C TYR A 55 7.02 -27.18 -0.50
N ALA A 56 6.24 -28.20 -0.16
CA ALA A 56 5.84 -29.22 -1.12
C ALA A 56 4.83 -28.66 -2.16
N SER A 57 4.64 -29.41 -3.23
CA SER A 57 3.65 -29.02 -4.25
C SER A 57 2.25 -28.93 -3.65
N GLY A 58 1.58 -27.78 -3.88
CA GLY A 58 0.25 -27.50 -3.38
C GLY A 58 0.18 -26.90 -1.97
N GLU A 59 1.30 -26.73 -1.27
CA GLU A 59 1.34 -26.10 0.07
C GLU A 59 1.62 -24.59 0.03
N PHE A 60 1.93 -24.05 -1.14
CA PHE A 60 2.22 -22.63 -1.33
C PHE A 60 1.42 -22.04 -2.47
N MET A 61 0.67 -20.99 -2.17
CA MET A 61 -0.05 -20.16 -3.13
C MET A 61 0.24 -18.70 -2.83
N PRO A 62 1.07 -18.02 -3.64
CA PRO A 62 1.44 -16.65 -3.38
C PRO A 62 0.24 -15.71 -3.50
N GLY A 63 0.10 -14.83 -2.52
CA GLY A 63 -0.86 -13.75 -2.50
C GLY A 63 -0.19 -12.39 -2.53
N SER A 64 -0.49 -11.54 -1.55
CA SER A 64 0.09 -10.21 -1.42
C SER A 64 1.60 -10.27 -1.19
N THR A 65 2.31 -9.32 -1.78
CA THR A 65 3.75 -9.16 -1.62
C THR A 65 4.11 -7.73 -1.25
N TYR A 66 5.22 -7.56 -0.53
CA TYR A 66 5.75 -6.25 -0.16
C TYR A 66 7.27 -6.30 -0.07
N ILE A 67 7.95 -5.25 -0.53
CA ILE A 67 9.42 -5.14 -0.42
C ILE A 67 9.75 -4.05 0.60
N TYR A 68 10.59 -4.40 1.58
CA TYR A 68 11.18 -3.47 2.52
C TYR A 68 12.67 -3.75 2.67
N GLY A 69 13.50 -2.79 2.28
CA GLY A 69 14.94 -2.99 2.19
C GLY A 69 15.29 -4.16 1.25
N ASP A 70 16.06 -5.12 1.74
CA ASP A 70 16.44 -6.35 1.03
C ASP A 70 15.40 -7.48 1.15
N THR A 71 14.36 -7.29 1.96
CA THR A 71 13.41 -8.35 2.26
C THR A 71 12.15 -8.23 1.40
N LEU A 72 11.83 -9.29 0.68
CA LEU A 72 10.53 -9.51 0.06
C LEU A 72 9.66 -10.34 1.01
N PHE A 73 8.55 -9.76 1.43
CA PHE A 73 7.49 -10.44 2.18
C PHE A 73 6.50 -11.03 1.18
N ILE A 74 6.12 -12.30 1.36
CA ILE A 74 5.19 -13.01 0.47
C ILE A 74 4.15 -13.71 1.33
N ALA A 75 2.88 -13.32 1.21
CA ALA A 75 1.80 -14.02 1.87
C ALA A 75 1.55 -15.38 1.21
N ASN A 76 1.52 -16.46 1.99
CA ASN A 76 1.00 -17.75 1.54
C ASN A 76 -0.50 -17.83 1.82
N THR A 77 -1.29 -17.92 0.78
CA THR A 77 -2.76 -17.96 0.86
C THR A 77 -3.33 -19.39 0.80
N GLN A 78 -2.46 -20.39 0.75
CA GLN A 78 -2.87 -21.79 0.72
C GLN A 78 -3.56 -22.19 2.03
N SER A 79 -4.75 -22.74 1.93
CA SER A 79 -5.52 -23.19 3.10
C SER A 79 -4.76 -24.23 3.91
N GLY A 80 -4.69 -24.03 5.22
CA GLY A 80 -3.92 -24.86 6.13
C GLY A 80 -2.43 -24.50 6.25
N HIS A 81 -1.93 -23.58 5.41
CA HIS A 81 -0.52 -23.17 5.37
C HIS A 81 -0.35 -21.64 5.41
N PHE A 82 -1.32 -20.93 5.99
CA PHE A 82 -1.26 -19.46 6.05
C PHE A 82 -0.02 -18.98 6.78
N SER A 83 0.77 -18.14 6.09
CA SER A 83 2.03 -17.59 6.59
C SER A 83 2.42 -16.34 5.82
N VAL A 84 3.44 -15.64 6.30
CA VAL A 84 4.17 -14.64 5.53
C VAL A 84 5.62 -15.07 5.46
N GLU A 85 6.08 -15.36 4.24
CA GLU A 85 7.45 -15.76 3.97
C GLU A 85 8.34 -14.55 3.81
N LEU A 86 9.55 -14.64 4.32
CA LEU A 86 10.59 -13.62 4.19
C LEU A 86 11.68 -14.17 3.29
N TYR A 87 11.95 -13.44 2.21
CA TYR A 87 12.96 -13.81 1.22
C TYR A 87 13.97 -12.67 1.04
N SER A 88 15.26 -12.96 1.15
CA SER A 88 16.31 -11.98 0.86
C SER A 88 16.52 -11.89 -0.64
N LEU A 89 16.40 -10.67 -1.17
CA LEU A 89 16.60 -10.38 -2.59
C LEU A 89 18.09 -10.48 -2.98
N SER A 90 19.00 -10.08 -2.09
CA SER A 90 20.43 -10.12 -2.35
C SER A 90 21.02 -11.53 -2.17
N ALA A 91 20.56 -12.28 -1.17
CA ALA A 91 21.03 -13.64 -0.91
C ALA A 91 20.31 -14.70 -1.73
N HIS A 92 19.22 -14.36 -2.41
CA HIS A 92 18.39 -15.26 -3.23
C HIS A 92 17.88 -16.48 -2.47
N GLN A 93 17.48 -16.29 -1.21
CA GLN A 93 17.00 -17.37 -0.35
C GLN A 93 15.96 -16.94 0.66
N LYS A 94 15.17 -17.89 1.12
CA LYS A 94 14.26 -17.71 2.25
C LYS A 94 15.08 -17.46 3.52
N ILE A 95 14.73 -16.41 4.27
CA ILE A 95 15.40 -16.02 5.52
C ILE A 95 14.51 -16.21 6.74
N GLY A 96 13.22 -16.44 6.58
CA GLY A 96 12.29 -16.63 7.68
C GLY A 96 10.87 -16.90 7.23
N SER A 97 10.02 -17.17 8.20
CA SER A 97 8.58 -17.33 8.02
C SER A 97 7.85 -16.86 9.28
N LEU A 98 6.81 -16.08 9.11
CA LEU A 98 5.89 -15.69 10.17
C LEU A 98 4.59 -16.48 9.99
N ASN A 99 4.37 -17.47 10.84
CA ASN A 99 3.17 -18.30 10.84
C ASN A 99 2.55 -18.44 12.25
N THR A 100 3.35 -18.20 13.29
CA THR A 100 2.92 -18.25 14.70
C THR A 100 3.53 -17.10 15.50
N TRP A 101 2.81 -16.64 16.51
CA TRP A 101 3.31 -15.65 17.47
C TRP A 101 2.61 -15.83 18.83
N THR A 102 3.12 -15.14 19.86
CA THR A 102 2.48 -15.13 21.18
C THR A 102 1.66 -13.85 21.38
N TYR A 103 0.42 -14.00 21.80
CA TYR A 103 -0.46 -12.91 22.21
C TYR A 103 -1.22 -13.30 23.49
N ASN A 104 -1.12 -12.47 24.52
CA ASN A 104 -1.70 -12.73 25.85
C ASN A 104 -1.35 -14.12 26.41
N GLY A 105 -0.08 -14.54 26.26
CA GLY A 105 0.41 -15.83 26.74
C GLY A 105 -0.01 -17.05 25.93
N ALA A 106 -0.79 -16.89 24.88
CA ALA A 106 -1.25 -17.97 24.00
C ALA A 106 -0.58 -17.90 22.63
N THR A 107 -0.25 -19.06 22.07
CA THR A 107 0.21 -19.16 20.68
C THR A 107 -0.92 -18.83 19.74
N GLN A 108 -0.67 -17.91 18.83
CA GLN A 108 -1.58 -17.49 17.77
C GLN A 108 -1.06 -17.95 16.42
N THR A 109 -1.98 -18.12 15.47
CA THR A 109 -1.72 -18.39 14.06
C THR A 109 -2.59 -17.48 13.22
N PHE A 110 -2.35 -17.40 11.93
CA PHE A 110 -3.31 -16.80 11.01
C PHE A 110 -4.54 -17.70 10.92
N ASN A 111 -5.71 -17.13 11.22
CA ASN A 111 -6.99 -17.81 11.05
C ASN A 111 -7.49 -17.78 9.59
N ASN A 112 -6.85 -16.95 8.78
CA ASN A 112 -7.09 -16.81 7.35
C ASN A 112 -5.84 -16.20 6.70
N TYR A 113 -5.81 -16.08 5.37
CA TYR A 113 -4.65 -15.54 4.68
C TYR A 113 -4.53 -14.02 4.82
N VAL A 114 -3.30 -13.54 4.66
CA VAL A 114 -2.95 -12.12 4.62
C VAL A 114 -3.24 -11.59 3.22
N GLU A 115 -4.13 -10.62 3.13
CA GLU A 115 -4.58 -9.99 1.88
C GLU A 115 -3.75 -8.76 1.51
N ALA A 116 -3.23 -8.04 2.51
CA ALA A 116 -2.37 -6.89 2.28
C ALA A 116 -1.24 -6.81 3.31
N ILE A 117 -0.07 -6.40 2.82
CA ILE A 117 1.15 -6.19 3.61
C ILE A 117 1.57 -4.73 3.43
N SER A 118 1.94 -4.07 4.51
CA SER A 118 2.54 -2.73 4.50
C SER A 118 3.58 -2.59 5.60
N VAL A 119 4.55 -1.73 5.39
CA VAL A 119 5.56 -1.36 6.40
C VAL A 119 5.59 0.15 6.56
N ALA A 120 5.52 0.60 7.80
CA ALA A 120 5.68 2.00 8.17
C ALA A 120 6.18 2.12 9.61
N ASN A 121 7.02 3.11 9.91
CA ASN A 121 7.55 3.39 11.25
C ASN A 121 8.07 2.15 11.96
N GLU A 122 8.91 1.38 11.27
CA GLU A 122 9.55 0.12 11.76
C GLU A 122 8.54 -0.95 12.20
N ARG A 123 7.32 -0.90 11.65
CA ARG A 123 6.26 -1.87 11.91
C ARG A 123 5.79 -2.53 10.64
N LEU A 124 5.58 -3.83 10.73
CA LEU A 124 4.98 -4.66 9.69
C LEU A 124 3.49 -4.84 10.00
N TYR A 125 2.64 -4.40 9.08
CA TYR A 125 1.19 -4.49 9.17
C TYR A 125 0.71 -5.58 8.23
N LEU A 126 -0.01 -6.54 8.76
CA LEU A 126 -0.55 -7.68 8.03
C LEU A 126 -2.07 -7.67 8.11
N ALA A 127 -2.72 -7.20 7.05
CA ALA A 127 -4.17 -7.18 6.95
C ALA A 127 -4.68 -8.58 6.59
N ASN A 128 -5.37 -9.20 7.53
CA ASN A 128 -5.92 -10.54 7.39
C ASN A 128 -7.38 -10.45 6.93
N ILE A 129 -7.77 -11.21 5.90
CA ILE A 129 -9.15 -11.23 5.40
C ILE A 129 -10.15 -11.67 6.49
N GLY A 130 -9.68 -12.34 7.52
CA GLY A 130 -10.43 -12.67 8.73
C GLY A 130 -10.70 -11.49 9.67
N SER A 131 -10.61 -10.25 9.18
CA SER A 131 -11.09 -9.04 9.83
C SER A 131 -10.23 -8.50 10.97
N CYS A 132 -8.92 -8.55 10.79
CA CYS A 132 -7.97 -7.85 11.65
C CYS A 132 -6.71 -7.45 10.89
N ILE A 133 -5.96 -6.53 11.48
CA ILE A 133 -4.58 -6.21 11.08
C ILE A 133 -3.70 -6.58 12.25
N ASP A 134 -2.84 -7.55 12.06
CA ASP A 134 -1.81 -7.91 13.03
C ASP A 134 -0.57 -7.05 12.78
N VAL A 135 -0.01 -6.45 13.84
CA VAL A 135 1.11 -5.51 13.77
C VAL A 135 2.30 -6.12 14.48
N PHE A 136 3.43 -6.13 13.81
CA PHE A 136 4.69 -6.69 14.29
C PHE A 136 5.81 -5.65 14.20
N ASP A 137 6.81 -5.78 15.03
CA ASP A 137 8.09 -5.12 14.86
C ASP A 137 8.80 -5.71 13.64
N ILE A 138 9.24 -4.86 12.71
CA ILE A 138 9.78 -5.29 11.41
C ILE A 138 11.12 -6.04 11.54
N HIS A 139 11.91 -5.75 12.57
CA HIS A 139 13.25 -6.31 12.75
C HIS A 139 13.24 -7.62 13.53
N THR A 140 12.38 -7.71 14.53
CA THR A 140 12.32 -8.86 15.44
C THR A 140 11.17 -9.80 15.16
N LEU A 141 10.20 -9.39 14.33
CA LEU A 141 8.93 -10.06 14.05
C LEU A 141 8.13 -10.37 15.33
N LYS A 142 8.39 -9.65 16.41
CA LYS A 142 7.59 -9.75 17.63
C LYS A 142 6.25 -9.05 17.41
N PHE A 143 5.19 -9.71 17.84
CA PHE A 143 3.85 -9.14 17.84
C PHE A 143 3.79 -7.92 18.76
N ILE A 144 3.26 -6.81 18.23
CA ILE A 144 3.04 -5.57 18.98
C ILE A 144 1.58 -5.47 19.39
N THR A 145 0.66 -5.53 18.42
CA THR A 145 -0.76 -5.29 18.67
C THR A 145 -1.63 -5.78 17.52
N ARG A 146 -2.95 -5.72 17.72
CA ARG A 146 -3.95 -6.05 16.71
C ARG A 146 -4.96 -4.92 16.57
N ILE A 147 -5.23 -4.54 15.34
CA ILE A 147 -6.33 -3.66 14.96
C ILE A 147 -7.49 -4.55 14.51
N GLY A 148 -8.66 -4.36 15.08
CA GLY A 148 -9.78 -5.26 14.89
C GLY A 148 -9.73 -6.46 15.83
N ASN A 149 -10.82 -7.23 15.90
CA ASN A 149 -11.00 -8.28 16.91
C ASN A 149 -11.27 -9.67 16.30
N ARG A 150 -11.01 -9.85 15.00
CA ARG A 150 -11.33 -11.06 14.22
C ARG A 150 -12.82 -11.37 14.10
N ASN A 151 -13.70 -10.49 14.55
CA ASN A 151 -15.13 -10.59 14.35
C ASN A 151 -15.55 -9.66 13.21
N TRP A 152 -16.29 -10.18 12.27
CA TRP A 152 -16.81 -9.39 11.16
C TRP A 152 -17.85 -8.39 11.65
N GLY A 153 -17.77 -7.16 11.17
CA GLY A 153 -18.73 -6.13 11.54
C GLY A 153 -18.24 -4.72 11.19
N HIS A 154 -19.05 -3.75 11.56
CA HIS A 154 -18.84 -2.33 11.33
C HIS A 154 -18.74 -1.53 12.64
N GLY A 155 -18.56 -2.21 13.76
CA GLY A 155 -18.33 -1.55 15.04
C GLY A 155 -16.94 -0.89 15.11
N ASN A 156 -16.74 -0.02 16.08
CA ASN A 156 -15.50 0.75 16.25
C ASN A 156 -14.22 -0.09 16.41
N THR A 157 -14.36 -1.39 16.71
CA THR A 157 -13.24 -2.33 16.85
C THR A 157 -13.33 -3.49 15.87
N GLN A 158 -14.17 -3.38 14.83
CA GLN A 158 -14.42 -4.44 13.88
C GLN A 158 -13.99 -4.02 12.48
N LEU A 159 -13.43 -4.95 11.75
CA LEU A 159 -13.15 -4.83 10.33
C LEU A 159 -14.04 -5.83 9.59
N PHE A 160 -14.44 -5.51 8.37
CA PHE A 160 -15.28 -6.39 7.57
C PHE A 160 -14.59 -6.74 6.26
N HIS A 161 -14.03 -7.94 6.16
CA HIS A 161 -13.28 -8.41 4.99
C HIS A 161 -12.29 -7.37 4.49
N THR A 162 -11.10 -7.32 5.08
CA THR A 162 -10.01 -6.43 4.64
C THR A 162 -9.46 -6.91 3.30
N HIS A 163 -9.50 -6.06 2.28
CA HIS A 163 -9.02 -6.40 0.93
C HIS A 163 -7.76 -5.63 0.51
N ALA A 164 -7.55 -4.46 1.07
CA ALA A 164 -6.35 -3.67 0.80
C ALA A 164 -6.08 -2.75 1.97
N MET A 165 -4.84 -2.34 2.09
CA MET A 165 -4.39 -1.42 3.13
C MET A 165 -3.35 -0.47 2.54
N ALA A 166 -3.42 0.79 2.93
CA ALA A 166 -2.38 1.78 2.71
C ALA A 166 -2.08 2.51 4.02
N ILE A 167 -0.83 2.87 4.20
CA ILE A 167 -0.41 3.71 5.33
C ILE A 167 0.13 5.00 4.72
N VAL A 168 -0.50 6.13 5.11
CA VAL A 168 -0.16 7.47 4.61
C VAL A 168 -0.06 8.38 5.82
N ASP A 169 1.13 8.92 6.07
CA ASP A 169 1.43 9.72 7.26
C ASP A 169 1.05 8.94 8.53
N ASP A 170 0.14 9.50 9.34
CA ASP A 170 -0.35 8.89 10.56
C ASP A 170 -1.65 8.08 10.39
N TYR A 171 -2.05 7.82 9.15
CA TYR A 171 -3.31 7.14 8.87
C TYR A 171 -3.09 5.75 8.31
N ILE A 172 -3.85 4.79 8.82
CA ILE A 172 -4.04 3.48 8.24
C ILE A 172 -5.38 3.48 7.52
N ILE A 173 -5.36 3.35 6.22
CA ILE A 173 -6.54 3.32 5.37
C ILE A 173 -6.77 1.87 4.96
N VAL A 174 -7.92 1.32 5.31
CA VAL A 174 -8.29 -0.07 5.03
C VAL A 174 -9.48 -0.09 4.09
N ARG A 175 -9.31 -0.75 2.94
CA ARG A 175 -10.45 -1.08 2.09
C ARG A 175 -11.09 -2.36 2.61
N MET A 176 -12.35 -2.27 2.95
CA MET A 176 -13.20 -3.40 3.31
C MET A 176 -14.13 -3.78 2.15
N LYS A 177 -14.85 -4.88 2.27
CA LYS A 177 -15.77 -5.36 1.24
C LYS A 177 -16.79 -4.29 0.82
N ASP A 178 -17.25 -3.47 1.73
CA ASP A 178 -18.37 -2.54 1.56
C ASP A 178 -18.03 -1.08 1.89
N GLY A 179 -16.76 -0.74 2.10
CA GLY A 179 -16.37 0.64 2.38
C GLY A 179 -14.89 0.84 2.64
N LEU A 180 -14.58 2.03 3.14
CA LEU A 180 -13.27 2.42 3.61
C LEU A 180 -13.32 2.67 5.11
N GLN A 181 -12.29 2.22 5.80
CA GLN A 181 -12.06 2.52 7.20
C GLN A 181 -10.73 3.24 7.33
N VAL A 182 -10.69 4.29 8.11
CA VAL A 182 -9.50 5.10 8.38
C VAL A 182 -9.26 5.12 9.87
N THR A 183 -8.04 4.83 10.29
CA THR A 183 -7.61 4.95 11.68
C THR A 183 -6.28 5.68 11.75
N LEU A 184 -5.99 6.31 12.88
CA LEU A 184 -4.70 6.92 13.14
C LEU A 184 -3.68 5.86 13.53
N GLN A 185 -2.50 5.91 12.93
CA GLN A 185 -1.42 5.00 13.26
C GLN A 185 -0.92 5.18 14.70
N SER A 186 -0.97 6.39 15.23
CA SER A 186 -0.63 6.69 16.62
C SER A 186 -1.51 5.93 17.62
N ASP A 187 -2.74 5.62 17.26
CA ASP A 187 -3.67 4.88 18.12
C ASP A 187 -3.31 3.41 18.23
N VAL A 188 -2.57 2.87 17.27
CA VAL A 188 -2.11 1.47 17.26
C VAL A 188 -1.16 1.18 18.43
N SER A 189 -0.30 2.13 18.80
CA SER A 189 0.64 1.98 19.92
C SER A 189 -0.01 2.05 21.29
N ALA A 190 -1.18 2.67 21.38
CA ALA A 190 -1.92 2.89 22.63
C ALA A 190 -2.99 1.83 22.89
N GLU A 191 -3.08 0.79 22.03
CA GLU A 191 -4.19 -0.20 22.05
C GLU A 191 -5.60 0.44 22.00
N LYS A 192 -5.68 1.69 21.55
CA LYS A 192 -6.90 2.48 21.49
C LYS A 192 -7.45 2.50 20.07
N TYR A 193 -8.16 1.45 19.68
CA TYR A 193 -8.83 1.37 18.37
C TYR A 193 -10.16 2.14 18.31
N GLN A 194 -10.38 3.12 19.17
CA GLN A 194 -11.69 3.69 19.43
C GLN A 194 -12.17 4.72 18.40
N ASN A 195 -11.37 5.07 17.39
CA ASN A 195 -11.72 6.09 16.41
C ASN A 195 -11.65 5.58 14.97
N ILE A 196 -12.27 4.44 14.72
CA ILE A 196 -12.40 3.94 13.37
C ILE A 196 -13.53 4.71 12.67
N ASN A 197 -13.20 5.62 11.77
CA ASN A 197 -14.19 6.27 10.92
C ASN A 197 -14.53 5.32 9.76
N TYR A 198 -15.78 4.89 9.73
CA TYR A 198 -16.29 4.07 8.64
C TYR A 198 -17.01 4.95 7.63
N TYR A 199 -16.61 4.84 6.37
CA TYR A 199 -17.25 5.51 5.25
C TYR A 199 -17.89 4.44 4.36
N SER A 200 -19.20 4.27 4.46
CA SER A 200 -19.97 3.43 3.53
C SER A 200 -20.17 4.16 2.21
N ARG A 201 -20.31 3.42 1.13
CA ARG A 201 -20.83 3.92 -0.14
C ARG A 201 -22.34 4.13 -0.05
#